data_cb92461ed6506903fe6cecbe13d97174
#
_entry.id   cb92461ed6506903fe6cecbe13d97174
#
_cell.length_a   1.000
_cell.length_b   1.000
_cell.length_c   1.000
_cell.angle_alpha   90.00
_cell.angle_beta   90.00
_cell.angle_gamma   90.00
#
_symmetry.space_group_name_H-M   'P 1'
#
loop_
_entity.id
_entity.type
_entity.pdbx_description
1 polymer ?
#
loop_
_entity_poly.entity_id
_entity_poly.type
_entity_poly.pdbx_seq_one_letter_code
_entity_poly.pdbx_strand_id
1 'polypeptide(L)'
;GIAPLASCICCRDDIMNALIDYGVAPKMSFDTMESVRKGRGLKPEMEQAMIEHNVPAWFIDSCKKIKYMFPKGHAVAYVTMALRIAWYKVHRPAAYYCAYYTVRADCFDASILGGSLESIRARYKEMEENSKDLTQKDKDLMIIMELVIEMLCRGIRLAPVDLYQSDATKFQVVNDKLIRMPFNALPGLGEAAAQSIVDAREQSPFISIEDLRNRTKISASLIDLLREGGCLGNLPDSNQTTLFSF
;
A
#
# COMPACT_ATOMS: atom_id res chain seq x y z
N GLY A 1 19.74 13.58 -27.74
CA GLY A 1 20.62 13.24 -28.83
C GLY A 1 22.09 13.17 -28.44
N ILE A 2 22.46 13.25 -27.12
CA ILE A 2 23.87 13.16 -26.67
C ILE A 2 24.31 11.70 -26.51
N ALA A 3 23.45 10.87 -25.90
CA ALA A 3 23.74 9.46 -25.68
C ALA A 3 22.42 8.65 -25.68
N PRO A 4 22.43 7.39 -26.17
CA PRO A 4 21.28 6.51 -26.02
C PRO A 4 21.13 6.06 -24.57
N LEU A 5 19.92 5.71 -24.16
CA LEU A 5 19.62 5.27 -22.79
C LEU A 5 20.51 4.08 -22.34
N ALA A 6 20.82 3.17 -23.27
CA ALA A 6 21.66 2.01 -23.00
C ALA A 6 23.11 2.32 -22.59
N SER A 7 23.63 3.51 -22.94
CA SER A 7 24.97 3.96 -22.57
C SER A 7 24.98 5.00 -21.44
N CYS A 8 23.80 5.39 -20.93
CA CYS A 8 23.70 6.30 -19.80
C CYS A 8 24.07 5.62 -18.47
N ILE A 9 24.57 6.42 -17.51
CA ILE A 9 24.83 5.98 -16.16
C ILE A 9 23.47 5.83 -15.43
N CYS A 10 23.03 4.60 -15.18
CA CYS A 10 21.76 4.29 -14.49
C CYS A 10 22.00 3.76 -13.08
N CYS A 11 23.13 3.12 -12.81
CA CYS A 11 23.52 2.60 -11.52
C CYS A 11 25.03 2.73 -11.30
N ARG A 12 25.49 2.50 -10.05
CA ARG A 12 26.93 2.61 -9.74
C ARG A 12 27.81 1.65 -10.52
N ASP A 13 27.26 0.45 -10.82
CA ASP A 13 28.00 -0.59 -11.55
C ASP A 13 28.30 -0.16 -12.99
N ASP A 14 27.44 0.68 -13.61
CA ASP A 14 27.64 1.19 -14.95
C ASP A 14 28.88 2.12 -15.00
N ILE A 15 29.14 2.89 -13.93
CA ILE A 15 30.34 3.73 -13.87
C ILE A 15 31.59 2.85 -13.89
N MET A 16 31.64 1.83 -13.03
CA MET A 16 32.81 0.96 -12.93
C MET A 16 33.06 0.20 -14.23
N ASN A 17 32.01 -0.43 -14.78
CA ASN A 17 32.12 -1.21 -16.01
C ASN A 17 32.52 -0.34 -17.21
N ALA A 18 31.88 0.79 -17.41
CA ALA A 18 32.24 1.71 -18.49
C ALA A 18 33.70 2.18 -18.41
N LEU A 19 34.17 2.53 -17.21
CA LEU A 19 35.57 2.94 -17.03
C LEU A 19 36.54 1.80 -17.34
N ILE A 20 36.23 0.56 -16.97
CA ILE A 20 37.01 -0.61 -17.34
C ILE A 20 37.00 -0.81 -18.86
N ASP A 21 35.86 -0.67 -19.52
CA ASP A 21 35.72 -0.80 -20.97
C ASP A 21 36.48 0.29 -21.73
N TYR A 22 36.62 1.49 -21.15
CA TYR A 22 37.53 2.54 -21.66
C TYR A 22 38.99 2.28 -21.38
N GLY A 23 39.35 1.22 -20.65
CA GLY A 23 40.75 0.84 -20.33
C GLY A 23 41.29 1.44 -19.05
N VAL A 24 40.48 2.13 -18.25
CA VAL A 24 40.92 2.61 -16.92
C VAL A 24 41.17 1.42 -16.00
N ALA A 25 42.26 1.45 -15.25
CA ALA A 25 42.64 0.37 -14.34
C ALA A 25 41.48 -0.01 -13.40
N PRO A 26 41.20 -1.32 -13.18
CA PRO A 26 40.05 -1.79 -12.41
C PRO A 26 39.95 -1.18 -11.00
N LYS A 27 41.09 -1.02 -10.30
CA LYS A 27 41.09 -0.38 -8.99
C LYS A 27 40.68 1.09 -9.06
N MET A 28 41.21 1.84 -10.01
CA MET A 28 40.84 3.25 -10.22
C MET A 28 39.36 3.38 -10.62
N SER A 29 38.88 2.49 -11.46
CA SER A 29 37.44 2.44 -11.86
C SER A 29 36.53 2.18 -10.65
N PHE A 30 36.93 1.26 -9.75
CA PHE A 30 36.20 1.00 -8.51
C PHE A 30 36.23 2.20 -7.56
N ASP A 31 37.38 2.79 -7.33
CA ASP A 31 37.55 3.93 -6.43
C ASP A 31 36.79 5.16 -6.95
N THR A 32 36.78 5.36 -8.26
CA THR A 32 35.97 6.42 -8.94
C THR A 32 34.50 6.18 -8.76
N MET A 33 34.01 4.98 -9.03
CA MET A 33 32.64 4.58 -8.79
C MET A 33 32.21 4.82 -7.34
N GLU A 34 33.04 4.39 -6.37
CA GLU A 34 32.75 4.57 -4.95
C GLU A 34 32.72 6.06 -4.52
N SER A 35 33.56 6.89 -5.11
CA SER A 35 33.53 8.34 -4.87
C SER A 35 32.27 8.97 -5.40
N VAL A 36 31.93 8.69 -6.65
CA VAL A 36 30.77 9.22 -7.34
C VAL A 36 29.47 8.79 -6.68
N ARG A 37 29.28 7.49 -6.39
CA ARG A 37 28.05 6.99 -5.80
C ARG A 37 27.71 7.58 -4.42
N LYS A 38 28.74 8.02 -3.68
CA LYS A 38 28.62 8.68 -2.37
C LYS A 38 28.45 10.20 -2.47
N GLY A 39 28.38 10.75 -3.68
CA GLY A 39 28.26 12.17 -3.90
C GLY A 39 29.51 12.98 -3.57
N ARG A 40 30.67 12.32 -3.49
CA ARG A 40 31.96 12.99 -3.22
C ARG A 40 32.56 13.63 -4.48
N GLY A 41 31.98 13.36 -5.65
CA GLY A 41 32.46 13.82 -6.94
C GLY A 41 33.72 13.09 -7.41
N LEU A 42 34.43 13.73 -8.35
CA LEU A 42 35.67 13.23 -8.91
C LEU A 42 36.87 13.95 -8.26
N LYS A 43 37.87 13.20 -7.85
CA LYS A 43 39.18 13.74 -7.47
C LYS A 43 39.97 14.06 -8.74
N PRO A 44 40.97 14.98 -8.68
CA PRO A 44 41.78 15.34 -9.85
C PRO A 44 42.40 14.15 -10.57
N GLU A 45 42.95 13.19 -9.82
CA GLU A 45 43.57 11.98 -10.39
C GLU A 45 42.57 11.07 -11.11
N MET A 46 41.31 11.00 -10.63
CA MET A 46 40.23 10.22 -11.26
C MET A 46 39.81 10.86 -12.57
N GLU A 47 39.62 12.19 -12.58
CA GLU A 47 39.25 12.93 -13.78
C GLU A 47 40.36 12.87 -14.85
N GLN A 48 41.61 13.00 -14.44
CA GLN A 48 42.76 12.91 -15.33
C GLN A 48 42.83 11.52 -15.98
N ALA A 49 42.67 10.44 -15.20
CA ALA A 49 42.65 9.08 -15.72
C ALA A 49 41.49 8.88 -16.74
N MET A 50 40.30 9.45 -16.50
CA MET A 50 39.23 9.39 -17.45
C MET A 50 39.53 10.12 -18.75
N ILE A 51 40.15 11.28 -18.70
CA ILE A 51 40.54 12.08 -19.88
C ILE A 51 41.59 11.31 -20.71
N GLU A 52 42.63 10.76 -20.06
CA GLU A 52 43.69 9.98 -20.69
C GLU A 52 43.18 8.76 -21.44
N HIS A 53 42.08 8.17 -20.97
CA HIS A 53 41.43 7.02 -21.60
C HIS A 53 40.27 7.39 -22.51
N ASN A 54 40.18 8.65 -22.93
CA ASN A 54 39.14 9.15 -23.85
C ASN A 54 37.71 8.91 -23.39
N VAL A 55 37.45 8.95 -22.08
CA VAL A 55 36.08 8.89 -21.55
C VAL A 55 35.34 10.18 -22.01
N PRO A 56 34.13 10.06 -22.56
CA PRO A 56 33.41 11.23 -23.10
C PRO A 56 33.16 12.30 -22.02
N ALA A 57 33.27 13.56 -22.41
CA ALA A 57 33.09 14.71 -21.50
C ALA A 57 31.72 14.68 -20.81
N TRP A 58 30.64 14.31 -21.53
CA TRP A 58 29.31 14.19 -20.94
C TRP A 58 29.24 13.13 -19.81
N PHE A 59 30.04 12.05 -19.89
CA PHE A 59 30.12 11.02 -18.85
C PHE A 59 30.82 11.56 -17.62
N ILE A 60 31.95 12.27 -17.80
CA ILE A 60 32.70 12.94 -16.72
C ILE A 60 31.79 13.96 -16.02
N ASP A 61 31.09 14.79 -16.79
CA ASP A 61 30.14 15.78 -16.26
C ASP A 61 28.98 15.16 -15.51
N SER A 62 28.50 14.00 -15.96
CA SER A 62 27.47 13.24 -15.26
C SER A 62 27.99 12.75 -13.91
N CYS A 63 29.20 12.20 -13.85
CA CYS A 63 29.84 11.77 -12.60
C CYS A 63 29.99 12.91 -11.57
N LYS A 64 30.25 14.15 -12.03
CA LYS A 64 30.34 15.34 -11.16
C LYS A 64 28.98 15.76 -10.56
N LYS A 65 27.88 15.49 -11.26
CA LYS A 65 26.53 15.90 -10.86
C LYS A 65 25.85 14.88 -9.92
N ILE A 66 26.27 13.62 -9.95
CA ILE A 66 25.67 12.55 -9.16
C ILE A 66 25.88 12.80 -7.68
N LYS A 67 24.79 12.76 -6.89
CA LYS A 67 24.83 12.90 -5.43
C LYS A 67 24.75 11.57 -4.70
N TYR A 68 24.03 10.61 -5.29
CA TYR A 68 23.91 9.25 -4.76
C TYR A 68 23.49 8.29 -5.86
N MET A 69 24.01 7.05 -5.83
CA MET A 69 23.60 5.97 -6.75
C MET A 69 23.50 4.63 -6.04
N PHE A 70 22.46 3.90 -6.41
CA PHE A 70 22.26 2.53 -5.97
C PHE A 70 22.98 1.51 -6.87
N PRO A 71 23.25 0.29 -6.35
CA PRO A 71 23.79 -0.80 -7.16
C PRO A 71 22.73 -1.36 -8.13
N LYS A 72 23.19 -2.00 -9.20
CA LYS A 72 22.33 -2.70 -10.17
C LYS A 72 21.45 -3.75 -9.50
N GLY A 73 21.99 -4.48 -8.50
CA GLY A 73 21.22 -5.45 -7.72
C GLY A 73 20.01 -4.83 -7.01
N HIS A 74 20.12 -3.60 -6.52
CA HIS A 74 19.00 -2.86 -5.93
C HIS A 74 17.93 -2.56 -7.01
N ALA A 75 18.34 -2.08 -8.18
CA ALA A 75 17.41 -1.83 -9.27
C ALA A 75 16.65 -3.11 -9.69
N VAL A 76 17.36 -4.23 -9.82
CA VAL A 76 16.72 -5.52 -10.16
C VAL A 76 15.75 -5.97 -9.06
N ALA A 77 16.15 -5.92 -7.79
CA ALA A 77 15.33 -6.40 -6.68
C ALA A 77 14.11 -5.50 -6.42
N TYR A 78 14.30 -4.19 -6.34
CA TYR A 78 13.26 -3.27 -5.89
C TYR A 78 12.47 -2.63 -7.04
N VAL A 79 13.14 -2.15 -8.09
CA VAL A 79 12.45 -1.50 -9.22
C VAL A 79 11.63 -2.52 -10.01
N THR A 80 12.13 -3.74 -10.20
CA THR A 80 11.37 -4.82 -10.85
C THR A 80 10.10 -5.17 -10.05
N MET A 81 10.20 -5.23 -8.71
CA MET A 81 9.02 -5.46 -7.87
C MET A 81 8.04 -4.29 -7.94
N ALA A 82 8.54 -3.04 -7.90
CA ALA A 82 7.70 -1.86 -8.07
C ALA A 82 6.94 -1.87 -9.41
N LEU A 83 7.62 -2.23 -10.51
CA LEU A 83 6.99 -2.36 -11.82
C LEU A 83 5.93 -3.48 -11.87
N ARG A 84 6.20 -4.62 -11.23
CA ARG A 84 5.20 -5.71 -11.12
C ARG A 84 3.96 -5.26 -10.37
N ILE A 85 4.12 -4.57 -9.25
CA ILE A 85 3.01 -4.01 -8.47
C ILE A 85 2.24 -2.96 -9.30
N ALA A 86 2.95 -2.07 -10.00
CA ALA A 86 2.35 -1.10 -10.90
C ALA A 86 1.55 -1.76 -12.03
N TRP A 87 2.05 -2.88 -12.59
CA TRP A 87 1.32 -3.66 -13.57
C TRP A 87 -0.03 -4.14 -13.04
N TYR A 88 -0.09 -4.69 -11.82
CA TYR A 88 -1.35 -5.08 -11.19
C TYR A 88 -2.28 -3.88 -10.98
N LYS A 89 -1.75 -2.73 -10.56
CA LYS A 89 -2.54 -1.51 -10.39
C LYS A 89 -3.20 -1.05 -11.69
N VAL A 90 -2.55 -1.26 -12.83
CA VAL A 90 -3.08 -0.89 -14.15
C VAL A 90 -4.05 -1.95 -14.69
N HIS A 91 -3.67 -3.22 -14.66
CA HIS A 91 -4.37 -4.30 -15.37
C HIS A 91 -5.34 -5.10 -14.48
N ARG A 92 -5.17 -5.06 -13.16
CA ARG A 92 -6.00 -5.75 -12.16
C ARG A 92 -6.23 -4.85 -10.93
N PRO A 93 -6.80 -3.65 -11.13
CA PRO A 93 -6.85 -2.62 -10.07
C PRO A 93 -7.63 -3.09 -8.83
N ALA A 94 -8.75 -3.81 -8.96
CA ALA A 94 -9.47 -4.33 -7.81
C ALA A 94 -8.59 -5.26 -6.94
N ALA A 95 -7.81 -6.15 -7.56
CA ALA A 95 -6.89 -7.02 -6.85
C ALA A 95 -5.75 -6.24 -6.17
N TYR A 96 -5.23 -5.20 -6.84
CA TYR A 96 -4.21 -4.32 -6.27
C TYR A 96 -4.71 -3.62 -5.00
N TYR A 97 -5.87 -2.95 -5.06
CA TYR A 97 -6.43 -2.25 -3.91
C TYR A 97 -6.79 -3.23 -2.78
N CYS A 98 -7.38 -4.35 -3.13
CA CYS A 98 -7.73 -5.42 -2.19
C CYS A 98 -6.49 -5.91 -1.39
N ALA A 99 -5.39 -6.21 -2.07
CA ALA A 99 -4.14 -6.62 -1.43
C ALA A 99 -3.53 -5.50 -0.58
N TYR A 100 -3.51 -4.26 -1.10
CA TYR A 100 -2.97 -3.11 -0.39
C TYR A 100 -3.73 -2.85 0.92
N TYR A 101 -5.06 -2.80 0.87
CA TYR A 101 -5.89 -2.57 2.06
C TYR A 101 -5.82 -3.73 3.04
N THR A 102 -5.67 -4.97 2.58
CA THR A 102 -5.47 -6.12 3.48
C THR A 102 -4.18 -5.98 4.29
N VAL A 103 -3.08 -5.57 3.67
CA VAL A 103 -1.79 -5.35 4.36
C VAL A 103 -1.84 -4.16 5.32
N ARG A 104 -2.76 -3.22 5.11
CA ARG A 104 -2.93 -1.99 5.90
C ARG A 104 -4.26 -1.93 6.65
N ALA A 105 -4.87 -3.08 6.90
CA ALA A 105 -6.21 -3.15 7.51
C ALA A 105 -6.27 -2.53 8.92
N ASP A 106 -5.17 -2.54 9.66
CA ASP A 106 -4.99 -1.90 10.97
C ASP A 106 -5.10 -0.36 10.94
N CYS A 107 -4.80 0.23 9.77
CA CYS A 107 -4.91 1.67 9.52
C CYS A 107 -6.21 2.04 8.78
N PHE A 108 -7.04 1.05 8.43
CA PHE A 108 -8.26 1.27 7.68
C PHE A 108 -9.42 1.58 8.63
N ASP A 109 -10.21 2.60 8.30
CA ASP A 109 -11.39 2.99 9.06
C ASP A 109 -12.63 2.97 8.15
N ALA A 110 -13.42 1.91 8.29
CA ALA A 110 -14.61 1.70 7.47
C ALA A 110 -15.69 2.78 7.69
N SER A 111 -15.75 3.41 8.86
CA SER A 111 -16.72 4.48 9.15
C SER A 111 -16.44 5.75 8.33
N ILE A 112 -15.18 6.02 8.04
CA ILE A 112 -14.73 7.15 7.21
C ILE A 112 -14.68 6.73 5.73
N LEU A 113 -14.03 5.61 5.44
CA LEU A 113 -13.65 5.21 4.08
C LEU A 113 -14.78 4.50 3.33
N GLY A 114 -15.80 4.03 4.04
CA GLY A 114 -17.04 3.49 3.45
C GLY A 114 -18.02 4.57 2.97
N GLY A 115 -17.71 5.85 3.20
CA GLY A 115 -18.54 7.00 2.81
C GLY A 115 -18.48 7.35 1.31
N SER A 116 -19.10 8.48 0.95
CA SER A 116 -19.05 9.00 -0.41
C SER A 116 -17.68 9.59 -0.76
N LEU A 117 -17.37 9.71 -2.05
CA LEU A 117 -16.14 10.36 -2.52
C LEU A 117 -16.03 11.80 -1.98
N GLU A 118 -17.13 12.52 -1.93
CA GLU A 118 -17.20 13.90 -1.44
C GLU A 118 -16.88 13.97 0.05
N SER A 119 -17.47 13.07 0.87
CA SER A 119 -17.22 13.03 2.31
C SER A 119 -15.77 12.68 2.64
N ILE A 120 -15.19 11.72 1.92
CA ILE A 120 -13.79 11.32 2.10
C ILE A 120 -12.86 12.48 1.73
N ARG A 121 -13.10 13.16 0.60
CA ARG A 121 -12.31 14.33 0.20
C ARG A 121 -12.41 15.49 1.18
N ALA A 122 -13.60 15.75 1.70
CA ALA A 122 -13.81 16.80 2.71
C ALA A 122 -13.00 16.49 3.98
N ARG A 123 -13.05 15.24 4.45
CA ARG A 123 -12.29 14.80 5.62
C ARG A 123 -10.78 14.84 5.38
N TYR A 124 -10.32 14.42 4.21
CA TYR A 124 -8.91 14.49 3.82
C TYR A 124 -8.40 15.94 3.89
N LYS A 125 -9.14 16.87 3.30
CA LYS A 125 -8.79 18.30 3.30
C LYS A 125 -8.73 18.89 4.71
N GLU A 126 -9.70 18.56 5.55
CA GLU A 126 -9.70 18.97 6.97
C GLU A 126 -8.44 18.49 7.70
N MET A 127 -8.06 17.24 7.48
CA MET A 127 -6.84 16.66 8.07
C MET A 127 -5.57 17.32 7.51
N GLU A 128 -5.52 17.61 6.21
CA GLU A 128 -4.39 18.29 5.56
C GLU A 128 -4.18 19.70 6.13
N GLU A 129 -5.26 20.47 6.33
CA GLU A 129 -5.24 21.81 6.95
C GLU A 129 -4.71 21.78 8.40
N ASN A 130 -4.98 20.70 9.13
CA ASN A 130 -4.54 20.47 10.50
C ASN A 130 -3.29 19.58 10.62
N SER A 131 -2.50 19.47 9.57
CA SER A 131 -1.41 18.49 9.43
C SER A 131 -0.34 18.51 10.54
N LYS A 132 -0.20 19.63 11.26
CA LYS A 132 0.77 19.78 12.36
C LYS A 132 0.38 19.00 13.62
N ASP A 133 -0.92 18.81 13.85
CA ASP A 133 -1.47 18.18 15.05
C ASP A 133 -1.83 16.71 14.85
N LEU A 134 -1.58 16.16 13.65
CA LEU A 134 -1.92 14.78 13.30
C LEU A 134 -1.01 13.77 14.00
N THR A 135 -1.63 12.75 14.59
CA THR A 135 -0.94 11.56 15.09
C THR A 135 -0.35 10.73 13.93
N GLN A 136 0.53 9.77 14.24
CA GLN A 136 1.04 8.85 13.22
C GLN A 136 -0.10 8.03 12.59
N LYS A 137 -1.08 7.62 13.39
CA LYS A 137 -2.26 6.89 12.91
C LYS A 137 -3.08 7.72 11.91
N ASP A 138 -3.26 9.01 12.16
CA ASP A 138 -3.96 9.92 11.24
C ASP A 138 -3.20 10.08 9.92
N LYS A 139 -1.87 10.17 9.96
CA LYS A 139 -1.03 10.23 8.75
C LYS A 139 -1.11 8.94 7.93
N ASP A 140 -1.12 7.79 8.60
CA ASP A 140 -1.29 6.50 7.94
C ASP A 140 -2.69 6.37 7.32
N LEU A 141 -3.73 6.85 8.01
CA LEU A 141 -5.09 6.92 7.47
C LEU A 141 -5.16 7.84 6.23
N MET A 142 -4.50 9.00 6.23
CA MET A 142 -4.47 9.90 5.07
C MET A 142 -3.91 9.21 3.83
N ILE A 143 -2.86 8.40 3.96
CA ILE A 143 -2.30 7.61 2.85
C ILE A 143 -3.34 6.64 2.29
N ILE A 144 -4.12 5.98 3.17
CA ILE A 144 -5.21 5.10 2.75
C ILE A 144 -6.32 5.90 2.05
N MET A 145 -6.68 7.08 2.58
CA MET A 145 -7.69 7.97 1.99
C MET A 145 -7.33 8.36 0.55
N GLU A 146 -6.08 8.71 0.26
CA GLU A 146 -5.62 9.03 -1.11
C GLU A 146 -5.89 7.86 -2.06
N LEU A 147 -5.57 6.64 -1.65
CA LEU A 147 -5.79 5.45 -2.46
C LEU A 147 -7.26 5.10 -2.62
N VAL A 148 -8.08 5.31 -1.59
CA VAL A 148 -9.54 5.12 -1.68
C VAL A 148 -10.16 6.15 -2.62
N ILE A 149 -9.75 7.42 -2.54
CA ILE A 149 -10.17 8.47 -3.47
C ILE A 149 -9.80 8.09 -4.91
N GLU A 150 -8.56 7.66 -5.15
CA GLU A 150 -8.11 7.20 -6.48
C GLU A 150 -8.97 6.01 -6.96
N MET A 151 -9.18 5.01 -6.11
CA MET A 151 -9.99 3.83 -6.41
C MET A 151 -11.43 4.20 -6.81
N LEU A 152 -12.07 5.09 -6.04
CA LEU A 152 -13.42 5.57 -6.31
C LEU A 152 -13.48 6.37 -7.63
N CYS A 153 -12.49 7.21 -7.92
CA CYS A 153 -12.36 7.91 -9.20
C CYS A 153 -12.21 6.96 -10.39
N ARG A 154 -11.65 5.78 -10.18
CA ARG A 154 -11.57 4.71 -11.20
C ARG A 154 -12.85 3.86 -11.31
N GLY A 155 -13.89 4.23 -10.55
CA GLY A 155 -15.19 3.55 -10.56
C GLY A 155 -15.20 2.20 -9.83
N ILE A 156 -14.24 1.94 -8.96
CA ILE A 156 -14.22 0.78 -8.07
C ILE A 156 -14.78 1.22 -6.71
N ARG A 157 -15.66 0.44 -6.12
CA ARG A 157 -16.36 0.77 -4.87
C ARG A 157 -16.02 -0.22 -3.76
N LEU A 158 -16.28 0.19 -2.52
CA LEU A 158 -16.25 -0.67 -1.34
C LEU A 158 -17.66 -1.21 -1.07
N ALA A 159 -17.79 -2.51 -0.92
CA ALA A 159 -18.96 -3.13 -0.33
C ALA A 159 -18.84 -3.08 1.19
N PRO A 160 -19.93 -2.80 1.92
CA PRO A 160 -19.91 -2.79 3.38
C PRO A 160 -19.51 -4.15 3.95
N VAL A 161 -19.19 -4.16 5.23
CA VAL A 161 -18.99 -5.39 6.00
C VAL A 161 -20.31 -6.14 6.05
N ASP A 162 -20.27 -7.44 5.79
CA ASP A 162 -21.43 -8.32 5.74
C ASP A 162 -21.20 -9.53 6.64
N LEU A 163 -22.17 -9.86 7.49
CA LEU A 163 -22.07 -10.91 8.50
C LEU A 163 -21.68 -12.28 7.92
N TYR A 164 -22.15 -12.58 6.72
CA TYR A 164 -21.98 -13.90 6.09
C TYR A 164 -20.92 -13.94 4.99
N GLN A 165 -20.54 -12.79 4.44
CA GLN A 165 -19.65 -12.75 3.28
C GLN A 165 -18.28 -12.15 3.58
N SER A 166 -18.16 -11.26 4.60
CA SER A 166 -16.87 -10.64 4.93
C SER A 166 -15.91 -11.63 5.57
N ASP A 167 -14.63 -11.51 5.22
CA ASP A 167 -13.54 -12.20 5.91
C ASP A 167 -13.21 -11.50 7.24
N ALA A 168 -12.50 -12.19 8.13
CA ALA A 168 -12.08 -11.60 9.40
C ALA A 168 -11.15 -10.39 9.20
N THR A 169 -10.13 -10.53 8.33
CA THR A 169 -9.04 -9.57 8.19
C THR A 169 -8.71 -9.19 6.74
N LYS A 170 -9.20 -9.96 5.76
CA LYS A 170 -8.81 -9.79 4.35
C LYS A 170 -9.93 -9.11 3.56
N PHE A 171 -9.57 -8.05 2.86
CA PHE A 171 -10.42 -7.52 1.79
C PHE A 171 -10.63 -8.58 0.70
N GLN A 172 -11.78 -8.58 0.06
CA GLN A 172 -12.15 -9.58 -0.94
C GLN A 172 -12.58 -8.90 -2.23
N VAL A 173 -12.05 -9.36 -3.35
CA VAL A 173 -12.52 -8.94 -4.68
C VAL A 173 -13.85 -9.63 -4.96
N VAL A 174 -14.95 -8.88 -4.95
CA VAL A 174 -16.28 -9.38 -5.35
C VAL A 174 -16.38 -9.44 -6.87
N ASN A 175 -15.92 -8.39 -7.54
CA ASN A 175 -15.76 -8.29 -8.99
C ASN A 175 -14.80 -7.14 -9.34
N ASP A 176 -14.59 -6.88 -10.64
CA ASP A 176 -13.63 -5.86 -11.11
C ASP A 176 -13.97 -4.41 -10.64
N LYS A 177 -15.16 -4.18 -10.10
CA LYS A 177 -15.65 -2.86 -9.66
C LYS A 177 -16.07 -2.82 -8.19
N LEU A 178 -15.91 -3.93 -7.45
CA LEU A 178 -16.40 -4.02 -6.08
C LEU A 178 -15.45 -4.85 -5.21
N ILE A 179 -15.02 -4.26 -4.09
CA ILE A 179 -14.16 -4.87 -3.07
C ILE A 179 -14.94 -4.87 -1.76
N ARG A 180 -15.03 -6.02 -1.09
CA ARG A 180 -15.70 -6.16 0.21
C ARG A 180 -14.72 -5.90 1.34
N MET A 181 -15.17 -5.12 2.32
CA MET A 181 -14.41 -4.85 3.54
C MET A 181 -14.46 -6.03 4.51
N PRO A 182 -13.37 -6.35 5.21
CA PRO A 182 -13.33 -7.34 6.29
C PRO A 182 -13.90 -6.78 7.59
N PHE A 183 -14.13 -7.66 8.58
CA PHE A 183 -14.63 -7.24 9.88
C PHE A 183 -13.68 -6.30 10.62
N ASN A 184 -12.37 -6.54 10.59
CA ASN A 184 -11.38 -5.69 11.27
C ASN A 184 -11.20 -4.30 10.65
N ALA A 185 -11.84 -4.01 9.52
CA ALA A 185 -11.94 -2.66 8.98
C ALA A 185 -12.91 -1.76 9.80
N LEU A 186 -13.76 -2.37 10.65
CA LEU A 186 -14.61 -1.63 11.58
C LEU A 186 -13.79 -1.20 12.79
N PRO A 187 -13.74 0.11 13.11
CA PRO A 187 -12.96 0.62 14.24
C PRO A 187 -13.41 -0.02 15.56
N GLY A 188 -12.46 -0.62 16.27
CA GLY A 188 -12.74 -1.29 17.55
C GLY A 188 -13.05 -2.79 17.46
N LEU A 189 -13.26 -3.34 16.26
CA LEU A 189 -13.44 -4.78 16.08
C LEU A 189 -12.10 -5.44 15.76
N GLY A 190 -11.42 -5.95 16.80
CA GLY A 190 -10.10 -6.58 16.66
C GLY A 190 -10.16 -7.94 15.97
N GLU A 191 -8.99 -8.41 15.52
CA GLU A 191 -8.83 -9.64 14.73
C GLU A 191 -9.42 -10.88 15.39
N ALA A 192 -9.20 -11.06 16.71
CA ALA A 192 -9.73 -12.21 17.45
C ALA A 192 -11.28 -12.24 17.47
N ALA A 193 -11.92 -11.08 17.64
CA ALA A 193 -13.37 -10.98 17.60
C ALA A 193 -13.90 -11.20 16.17
N ALA A 194 -13.24 -10.64 15.18
CA ALA A 194 -13.55 -10.86 13.77
C ALA A 194 -13.47 -12.35 13.39
N GLN A 195 -12.39 -13.02 13.80
CA GLN A 195 -12.22 -14.45 13.55
C GLN A 195 -13.29 -15.29 14.23
N SER A 196 -13.65 -14.95 15.48
CA SER A 196 -14.71 -15.69 16.20
C SER A 196 -16.08 -15.62 15.48
N ILE A 197 -16.38 -14.50 14.81
CA ILE A 197 -17.61 -14.37 14.01
C ILE A 197 -17.54 -15.29 12.78
N VAL A 198 -16.42 -15.31 12.09
CA VAL A 198 -16.21 -16.16 10.92
C VAL A 198 -16.32 -17.64 11.29
N ASP A 199 -15.60 -18.07 12.33
CA ASP A 199 -15.60 -19.47 12.81
C ASP A 199 -17.01 -19.92 13.24
N ALA A 200 -17.76 -19.04 13.92
CA ALA A 200 -19.10 -19.35 14.35
C ALA A 200 -20.09 -19.50 13.19
N ARG A 201 -20.07 -18.58 12.20
CA ARG A 201 -20.97 -18.66 11.04
C ARG A 201 -20.70 -19.88 10.15
N GLU A 202 -19.43 -20.35 10.09
CA GLU A 202 -19.06 -21.55 9.34
C GLU A 202 -19.67 -22.83 9.92
N GLN A 203 -19.95 -22.85 11.22
CA GLN A 203 -20.64 -23.98 11.86
C GLN A 203 -22.13 -24.01 11.51
N SER A 204 -22.81 -22.87 11.60
CA SER A 204 -24.22 -22.70 11.20
C SER A 204 -24.56 -21.21 11.09
N PRO A 205 -25.56 -20.82 10.27
CA PRO A 205 -26.07 -19.45 10.24
C PRO A 205 -26.54 -19.01 11.62
N PHE A 206 -26.43 -17.72 11.90
CA PHE A 206 -26.98 -17.13 13.13
C PHE A 206 -28.48 -16.99 13.01
N ILE A 207 -29.22 -17.36 14.07
CA ILE A 207 -30.67 -17.26 14.12
C ILE A 207 -31.16 -15.97 14.80
N SER A 208 -30.26 -15.33 15.58
CA SER A 208 -30.52 -14.05 16.24
C SER A 208 -29.22 -13.36 16.66
N ILE A 209 -29.33 -12.09 17.08
CA ILE A 209 -28.21 -11.36 17.69
C ILE A 209 -27.79 -11.98 19.02
N GLU A 210 -28.74 -12.51 19.80
CA GLU A 210 -28.49 -13.27 21.01
C GLU A 210 -27.64 -14.53 20.72
N ASP A 211 -27.98 -15.27 19.65
CA ASP A 211 -27.22 -16.43 19.19
C ASP A 211 -25.80 -16.05 18.76
N LEU A 212 -25.66 -14.99 17.95
CA LEU A 212 -24.36 -14.44 17.56
C LEU A 212 -23.51 -14.15 18.81
N ARG A 213 -24.04 -13.42 19.78
CA ARG A 213 -23.34 -13.06 21.02
C ARG A 213 -22.95 -14.29 21.84
N ASN A 214 -23.85 -15.27 21.97
CA ASN A 214 -23.62 -16.47 22.75
C ASN A 214 -22.52 -17.36 22.14
N ARG A 215 -22.45 -17.44 20.83
CA ARG A 215 -21.49 -18.29 20.11
C ARG A 215 -20.13 -17.63 19.94
N THR A 216 -20.06 -16.31 19.76
CA THR A 216 -18.82 -15.58 19.52
C THR A 216 -18.23 -14.94 20.78
N LYS A 217 -19.03 -14.77 21.84
CA LYS A 217 -18.66 -14.08 23.08
C LYS A 217 -18.20 -12.64 22.90
N ILE A 218 -18.55 -12.00 21.78
CA ILE A 218 -18.25 -10.58 21.56
C ILE A 218 -19.06 -9.70 22.52
N SER A 219 -18.53 -8.52 22.82
CA SER A 219 -19.16 -7.58 23.77
C SER A 219 -20.43 -6.94 23.18
N ALA A 220 -21.27 -6.40 24.04
CA ALA A 220 -22.46 -5.65 23.62
C ALA A 220 -22.08 -4.45 22.73
N SER A 221 -20.99 -3.74 23.06
CA SER A 221 -20.49 -2.63 22.26
C SER A 221 -20.08 -3.02 20.83
N LEU A 222 -19.54 -4.24 20.63
CA LEU A 222 -19.24 -4.75 19.30
C LEU A 222 -20.51 -5.17 18.53
N ILE A 223 -21.54 -5.64 19.22
CA ILE A 223 -22.85 -5.86 18.60
C ILE A 223 -23.46 -4.55 18.11
N ASP A 224 -23.39 -3.49 18.93
CA ASP A 224 -23.88 -2.17 18.55
C ASP A 224 -23.09 -1.62 17.35
N LEU A 225 -21.77 -1.77 17.34
CA LEU A 225 -20.92 -1.41 16.20
C LEU A 225 -21.35 -2.14 14.90
N LEU A 226 -21.60 -3.44 14.98
CA LEU A 226 -22.06 -4.23 13.83
C LEU A 226 -23.46 -3.80 13.36
N ARG A 227 -24.33 -3.43 14.31
CA ARG A 227 -25.68 -2.91 14.01
C ARG A 227 -25.62 -1.57 13.33
N GLU A 228 -24.85 -0.61 13.86
CA GLU A 228 -24.65 0.72 13.27
C GLU A 228 -24.01 0.63 11.89
N GLY A 229 -23.09 -0.30 11.68
CA GLY A 229 -22.48 -0.60 10.40
C GLY A 229 -23.41 -1.32 9.40
N GLY A 230 -24.64 -1.63 9.79
CA GLY A 230 -25.61 -2.36 8.94
C GLY A 230 -25.23 -3.82 8.66
N CYS A 231 -24.26 -4.38 9.42
CA CYS A 231 -23.70 -5.71 9.15
C CYS A 231 -24.66 -6.85 9.50
N LEU A 232 -25.61 -6.60 10.40
CA LEU A 232 -26.52 -7.63 10.96
C LEU A 232 -27.74 -7.89 10.10
N GLY A 233 -28.03 -7.06 9.09
CA GLY A 233 -29.19 -7.19 8.23
C GLY A 233 -30.50 -7.21 9.01
N ASN A 234 -31.35 -8.19 8.73
CA ASN A 234 -32.63 -8.38 9.41
C ASN A 234 -32.58 -9.43 10.51
N LEU A 235 -31.41 -9.66 11.11
CA LEU A 235 -31.27 -10.66 12.19
C LEU A 235 -32.09 -10.22 13.42
N PRO A 236 -33.04 -11.04 13.94
CA PRO A 236 -33.83 -10.69 15.10
C PRO A 236 -32.97 -10.59 16.37
N ASP A 237 -33.40 -9.78 17.34
CA ASP A 237 -32.65 -9.57 18.59
C ASP A 237 -32.56 -10.84 19.43
N SER A 238 -33.62 -11.62 19.53
CA SER A 238 -33.72 -12.80 20.40
C SER A 238 -34.17 -14.06 19.65
N ASN A 239 -33.81 -15.22 20.20
CA ASN A 239 -34.30 -16.52 19.75
C ASN A 239 -35.79 -16.77 20.09
N GLN A 240 -36.38 -15.93 20.95
CA GLN A 240 -37.78 -16.06 21.34
C GLN A 240 -38.69 -15.49 20.26
N THR A 241 -39.51 -16.35 19.68
CA THR A 241 -40.69 -15.93 18.88
C THR A 241 -41.67 -15.25 19.84
N THR A 242 -41.78 -13.94 19.76
CA THR A 242 -42.86 -13.22 20.48
C THR A 242 -44.19 -13.61 19.89
N LEU A 243 -45.05 -14.23 20.73
CA LEU A 243 -46.42 -14.60 20.40
C LEU A 243 -47.33 -13.40 20.01
N PHE A 244 -46.76 -12.16 20.06
CA PHE A 244 -47.51 -10.90 19.90
C PHE A 244 -46.88 -9.97 18.84
N SER A 245 -46.27 -10.49 17.81
CA SER A 245 -45.88 -9.68 16.65
C SER A 245 -47.03 -9.68 15.65
N PHE A 246 -48.00 -8.76 15.83
CA PHE A 246 -49.02 -8.39 14.83
C PHE A 246 -48.61 -7.12 14.13
#